data_f6c5944e930f8f09bb1e8394ac35e493
#
_entry.id   f6c5944e930f8f09bb1e8394ac35e493
#
_cell.length_a   1.000
_cell.length_b   1.000
_cell.length_c   1.000
_cell.angle_alpha   90.00
_cell.angle_beta   90.00
_cell.angle_gamma   90.00
#
_symmetry.space_group_name_H-M   'P 1'
#
loop_
_entity.id
_entity.type
_entity.pdbx_description
1 polymer ?
#
loop_
_entity_poly.entity_id
_entity_poly.type
_entity_poly.pdbx_seq_one_letter_code
_entity_poly.pdbx_strand_id
1 'polypeptide(L)'
;GWYKGVNFGWNSPYNDGFGYEAWRNCFELVNLNLQNREVKDYLFDVIRFWIHEFDIDGIRLDCADCLDFDFMKEMRWMTGNEKQDFWLMGEVIHGDYARWANADVLHSVTNYELHKGLYSGHNDHNYFEIAHTIRRQFDENGGIYRGRVLYSFVDNHDVDRIYSKLNDKRHLRPVYTLLYTLPGVPSLYYGSEWGIEGRKADGGDPALRPHLVLEEMEQHPNVPGLAEYLTFLGMCRKEYPVLAEGAYRELMLTNRQYAFARIKDQDAIIIAVNNDENPAELYVPVPLQADEFVNL
;
A
#
# COMPACT_ATOMS: atom_id res chain seq x y z
N GLY A 1 -10.78 -28.88 16.76
CA GLY A 1 -10.31 -27.94 17.78
C GLY A 1 -10.11 -26.55 17.22
N TRP A 2 -10.01 -25.58 18.10
CA TRP A 2 -9.87 -24.16 17.74
C TRP A 2 -8.48 -23.81 17.19
N TYR A 3 -7.46 -24.55 17.65
CA TYR A 3 -6.07 -24.33 17.25
C TYR A 3 -5.63 -25.38 16.24
N LYS A 4 -4.78 -24.98 15.30
CA LYS A 4 -4.31 -25.82 14.21
C LYS A 4 -3.15 -26.72 14.67
N GLY A 5 -3.15 -27.98 14.19
CA GLY A 5 -2.03 -28.91 14.38
C GLY A 5 -1.76 -29.34 15.80
N VAL A 6 -2.71 -29.25 16.74
CA VAL A 6 -2.52 -29.73 18.12
C VAL A 6 -2.22 -31.22 18.11
N ASN A 7 -1.09 -31.60 18.71
CA ASN A 7 -0.60 -32.98 18.74
C ASN A 7 0.11 -33.29 20.08
N PHE A 8 -0.33 -34.34 20.73
CA PHE A 8 0.23 -34.78 22.03
C PHE A 8 1.42 -35.73 21.88
N GLY A 9 1.87 -36.02 20.66
CA GLY A 9 3.03 -36.86 20.36
C GLY A 9 4.39 -36.14 20.42
N TRP A 10 4.40 -34.81 20.55
CA TRP A 10 5.59 -33.97 20.68
C TRP A 10 5.30 -32.71 21.48
N ASN A 11 6.33 -32.08 22.00
CA ASN A 11 6.21 -30.83 22.76
C ASN A 11 6.54 -29.60 21.87
N SER A 12 5.90 -28.49 22.19
CA SER A 12 6.34 -27.18 21.72
C SER A 12 7.73 -26.84 22.31
N PRO A 13 8.43 -25.82 21.80
CA PRO A 13 9.67 -25.32 22.40
C PRO A 13 9.50 -24.84 23.85
N TYR A 14 8.28 -24.57 24.29
CA TYR A 14 7.95 -24.14 25.64
C TYR A 14 7.67 -25.32 26.63
N ASN A 15 7.75 -26.55 26.11
CA ASN A 15 7.49 -27.76 26.90
C ASN A 15 6.07 -27.84 27.49
N ASP A 16 5.09 -27.47 26.69
CA ASP A 16 3.66 -27.38 27.06
C ASP A 16 2.99 -28.75 27.24
N GLY A 17 3.67 -29.85 26.93
CA GLY A 17 3.11 -31.22 26.94
C GLY A 17 2.41 -31.59 25.63
N PHE A 18 2.39 -30.69 24.66
CA PHE A 18 1.84 -30.90 23.33
C PHE A 18 2.50 -29.97 22.31
N GLY A 19 2.38 -30.31 21.01
CA GLY A 19 2.78 -29.45 19.91
C GLY A 19 1.58 -28.79 19.25
N TYR A 20 1.82 -27.75 18.44
CA TYR A 20 0.81 -27.02 17.65
C TYR A 20 1.46 -26.29 16.47
N GLU A 21 0.66 -25.92 15.49
CA GLU A 21 1.12 -25.05 14.41
C GLU A 21 1.16 -23.59 14.84
N ALA A 22 2.22 -22.89 14.45
CA ALA A 22 2.43 -21.48 14.71
C ALA A 22 2.84 -20.75 13.43
N TRP A 23 2.62 -19.47 13.39
CA TRP A 23 3.02 -18.65 12.25
C TRP A 23 4.55 -18.68 12.06
N ARG A 24 4.99 -19.22 10.90
CA ARG A 24 6.42 -19.33 10.51
C ARG A 24 7.33 -19.87 11.64
N ASN A 25 6.85 -20.82 12.42
CA ASN A 25 7.52 -21.37 13.62
C ASN A 25 7.75 -20.35 14.77
N CYS A 26 7.05 -19.25 14.77
CA CYS A 26 6.99 -18.33 15.90
C CYS A 26 5.91 -18.84 16.87
N PHE A 27 6.30 -19.65 17.86
CA PHE A 27 5.38 -20.39 18.73
C PHE A 27 4.57 -19.50 19.69
N GLU A 28 4.91 -18.24 19.81
CA GLU A 28 4.09 -17.21 20.49
C GLU A 28 2.86 -16.82 19.68
N LEU A 29 2.87 -17.08 18.36
CA LEU A 29 1.81 -16.75 17.42
C LEU A 29 1.10 -18.03 16.95
N VAL A 30 0.24 -18.56 17.79
CA VAL A 30 -0.48 -19.83 17.56
C VAL A 30 -1.49 -19.67 16.43
N ASN A 31 -1.52 -20.62 15.47
CA ASN A 31 -2.46 -20.60 14.38
C ASN A 31 -3.86 -21.06 14.83
N LEU A 32 -4.87 -20.23 14.58
CA LEU A 32 -6.28 -20.62 14.67
C LEU A 32 -6.64 -21.56 13.52
N ASN A 33 -7.51 -22.51 13.79
CA ASN A 33 -8.04 -23.42 12.78
C ASN A 33 -9.20 -22.77 12.03
N LEU A 34 -8.88 -22.02 10.97
CA LEU A 34 -9.87 -21.32 10.14
C LEU A 34 -10.76 -22.27 9.30
N GLN A 35 -10.55 -23.59 9.35
CA GLN A 35 -11.46 -24.58 8.77
C GLN A 35 -12.51 -25.05 9.80
N ASN A 36 -12.36 -24.73 11.08
CA ASN A 36 -13.32 -25.03 12.11
C ASN A 36 -14.48 -24.02 12.08
N ARG A 37 -15.71 -24.48 11.97
CA ARG A 37 -16.90 -23.65 11.89
C ARG A 37 -17.07 -22.73 13.11
N GLU A 38 -16.85 -23.23 14.31
CA GLU A 38 -16.96 -22.46 15.56
C GLU A 38 -15.97 -21.28 15.58
N VAL A 39 -14.74 -21.50 15.08
CA VAL A 39 -13.72 -20.42 14.97
C VAL A 39 -14.15 -19.37 13.96
N LYS A 40 -14.64 -19.80 12.80
CA LYS A 40 -15.15 -18.87 11.78
C LYS A 40 -16.31 -18.04 12.33
N ASP A 41 -17.29 -18.69 12.94
CA ASP A 41 -18.47 -18.01 13.48
C ASP A 41 -18.07 -16.98 14.55
N TYR A 42 -17.19 -17.36 15.46
CA TYR A 42 -16.67 -16.45 16.48
C TYR A 42 -15.98 -15.21 15.88
N LEU A 43 -15.09 -15.42 14.89
CA LEU A 43 -14.38 -14.31 14.24
C LEU A 43 -15.34 -13.43 13.44
N PHE A 44 -16.33 -14.01 12.78
CA PHE A 44 -17.34 -13.23 12.06
C PHE A 44 -18.25 -12.44 13.00
N ASP A 45 -18.58 -12.98 14.17
CA ASP A 45 -19.33 -12.23 15.18
C ASP A 45 -18.52 -11.07 15.76
N VAL A 46 -17.18 -11.23 15.93
CA VAL A 46 -16.29 -10.12 16.30
C VAL A 46 -16.28 -9.03 15.21
N ILE A 47 -16.22 -9.42 13.93
CA ILE A 47 -16.26 -8.44 12.82
C ILE A 47 -17.60 -7.72 12.78
N ARG A 48 -18.72 -8.43 12.94
CA ARG A 48 -20.07 -7.82 13.04
C ARG A 48 -20.16 -6.85 14.20
N PHE A 49 -19.62 -7.23 15.36
CA PHE A 49 -19.56 -6.35 16.53
C PHE A 49 -18.82 -5.04 16.19
N TRP A 50 -17.68 -5.10 15.52
CA TRP A 50 -16.95 -3.89 15.13
C TRP A 50 -17.71 -3.04 14.09
N ILE A 51 -18.36 -3.67 13.12
CA ILE A 51 -19.20 -2.96 12.15
C ILE A 51 -20.34 -2.23 12.86
N HIS A 52 -21.07 -2.90 13.73
CA HIS A 52 -22.27 -2.35 14.36
C HIS A 52 -21.97 -1.37 15.50
N GLU A 53 -20.90 -1.61 16.27
CA GLU A 53 -20.58 -0.81 17.45
C GLU A 53 -19.70 0.40 17.09
N PHE A 54 -18.77 0.25 16.15
CA PHE A 54 -17.78 1.29 15.80
C PHE A 54 -17.93 1.83 14.38
N ASP A 55 -18.90 1.33 13.62
CA ASP A 55 -19.18 1.74 12.23
C ASP A 55 -17.92 1.71 11.32
N ILE A 56 -17.07 0.71 11.49
CA ILE A 56 -15.86 0.57 10.65
C ILE A 56 -16.22 0.33 9.18
N ASP A 57 -15.40 0.85 8.26
CA ASP A 57 -15.60 0.76 6.81
C ASP A 57 -14.74 -0.31 6.14
N GLY A 58 -13.89 -0.98 6.89
CA GLY A 58 -13.03 -2.02 6.35
C GLY A 58 -12.09 -2.63 7.36
N ILE A 59 -11.37 -3.66 6.92
CA ILE A 59 -10.39 -4.40 7.72
C ILE A 59 -9.13 -4.63 6.89
N ARG A 60 -7.97 -4.43 7.52
CA ARG A 60 -6.69 -4.95 7.05
C ARG A 60 -6.42 -6.30 7.68
N LEU A 61 -6.13 -7.29 6.86
CA LEU A 61 -5.69 -8.62 7.28
C LEU A 61 -4.17 -8.68 7.30
N ASP A 62 -3.61 -8.90 8.46
CA ASP A 62 -2.19 -9.16 8.63
C ASP A 62 -1.82 -10.51 8.02
N CYS A 63 -0.65 -10.60 7.38
CA CYS A 63 -0.16 -11.84 6.77
C CYS A 63 -1.22 -12.61 5.97
N ALA A 64 -1.98 -11.92 5.10
CA ALA A 64 -3.09 -12.50 4.36
C ALA A 64 -2.67 -13.68 3.46
N ASP A 65 -1.39 -13.76 3.09
CA ASP A 65 -0.81 -14.88 2.36
C ASP A 65 -0.80 -16.21 3.16
N CYS A 66 -0.94 -16.12 4.48
CA CYS A 66 -1.01 -17.27 5.40
C CYS A 66 -2.45 -17.68 5.77
N LEU A 67 -3.46 -16.90 5.38
CA LEU A 67 -4.85 -17.15 5.74
C LEU A 67 -5.52 -18.16 4.80
N ASP A 68 -6.52 -18.87 5.36
CA ASP A 68 -7.35 -19.79 4.60
C ASP A 68 -8.22 -19.03 3.58
N PHE A 69 -8.22 -19.47 2.32
CA PHE A 69 -8.95 -18.79 1.25
C PHE A 69 -10.47 -18.91 1.41
N ASP A 70 -10.98 -20.02 1.91
CA ASP A 70 -12.43 -20.19 2.12
C ASP A 70 -12.90 -19.31 3.28
N PHE A 71 -12.08 -19.11 4.30
CA PHE A 71 -12.36 -18.12 5.35
C PHE A 71 -12.44 -16.71 4.78
N MET A 72 -11.47 -16.30 3.93
CA MET A 72 -11.48 -14.96 3.33
C MET A 72 -12.69 -14.75 2.39
N LYS A 73 -13.08 -15.77 1.62
CA LYS A 73 -14.28 -15.71 0.76
C LYS A 73 -15.58 -15.58 1.57
N GLU A 74 -15.72 -16.38 2.62
CA GLU A 74 -16.88 -16.28 3.52
C GLU A 74 -16.92 -14.92 4.21
N MET A 75 -15.75 -14.39 4.65
CA MET A 75 -15.64 -13.05 5.22
C MET A 75 -16.06 -11.98 4.21
N ARG A 76 -15.59 -12.07 2.94
CA ARG A 76 -15.98 -11.15 1.87
C ARG A 76 -17.47 -11.10 1.67
N TRP A 77 -18.12 -12.28 1.61
CA TRP A 77 -19.56 -12.37 1.46
C TRP A 77 -20.29 -11.81 2.68
N MET A 78 -19.87 -12.18 3.88
CA MET A 78 -20.49 -11.75 5.12
C MET A 78 -20.39 -10.23 5.29
N THR A 79 -19.21 -9.64 5.14
CA THR A 79 -19.03 -8.19 5.33
C THR A 79 -19.77 -7.37 4.30
N GLY A 80 -19.84 -7.83 3.04
CA GLY A 80 -20.63 -7.16 1.99
C GLY A 80 -22.13 -7.19 2.22
N ASN A 81 -22.64 -8.19 2.96
CA ASN A 81 -24.06 -8.22 3.39
C ASN A 81 -24.33 -7.36 4.63
N GLU A 82 -23.35 -7.22 5.53
CA GLU A 82 -23.49 -6.38 6.73
C GLU A 82 -23.37 -4.89 6.41
N LYS A 83 -22.44 -4.53 5.55
CA LYS A 83 -22.21 -3.12 5.17
C LYS A 83 -21.80 -3.03 3.71
N GLN A 84 -22.60 -2.33 2.91
CA GLN A 84 -22.26 -2.04 1.51
C GLN A 84 -20.92 -1.29 1.46
N ASP A 85 -20.12 -1.61 0.44
CA ASP A 85 -18.79 -1.00 0.22
C ASP A 85 -17.74 -1.25 1.31
N PHE A 86 -18.00 -2.23 2.21
CA PHE A 86 -17.01 -2.62 3.22
C PHE A 86 -15.72 -3.10 2.56
N TRP A 87 -14.59 -2.46 2.88
CA TRP A 87 -13.33 -2.68 2.20
C TRP A 87 -12.44 -3.71 2.92
N LEU A 88 -12.00 -4.73 2.19
CA LEU A 88 -11.07 -5.74 2.69
C LEU A 88 -9.71 -5.58 2.00
N MET A 89 -8.66 -5.34 2.79
CA MET A 89 -7.29 -5.24 2.34
C MET A 89 -6.42 -6.26 3.06
N GLY A 90 -5.56 -6.96 2.33
CA GLY A 90 -4.64 -7.95 2.88
C GLY A 90 -3.19 -7.52 2.75
N GLU A 91 -2.39 -7.86 3.76
CA GLU A 91 -0.95 -7.79 3.61
C GLU A 91 -0.46 -9.02 2.86
N VAL A 92 0.14 -8.78 1.69
CA VAL A 92 0.82 -9.78 0.87
C VAL A 92 2.14 -9.19 0.38
N ILE A 93 3.25 -9.80 0.78
CA ILE A 93 4.59 -9.29 0.41
C ILE A 93 5.01 -9.85 -0.94
N HIS A 94 4.81 -11.14 -1.17
CA HIS A 94 5.30 -11.85 -2.35
C HIS A 94 4.20 -12.67 -3.03
N GLY A 95 4.37 -12.93 -4.31
CA GLY A 95 3.50 -13.79 -5.10
C GLY A 95 2.65 -13.04 -6.12
N ASP A 96 1.72 -13.75 -6.73
CA ASP A 96 0.76 -13.15 -7.66
C ASP A 96 -0.40 -12.53 -6.86
N TYR A 97 -0.43 -11.21 -6.78
CA TYR A 97 -1.43 -10.45 -6.03
C TYR A 97 -2.87 -10.73 -6.50
N ALA A 98 -3.06 -11.16 -7.76
CA ALA A 98 -4.38 -11.51 -8.27
C ALA A 98 -5.03 -12.70 -7.57
N ARG A 99 -4.24 -13.54 -6.88
CA ARG A 99 -4.79 -14.64 -6.07
C ARG A 99 -5.64 -14.13 -4.90
N TRP A 100 -5.28 -12.99 -4.34
CA TRP A 100 -5.97 -12.39 -3.19
C TRP A 100 -6.85 -11.22 -3.60
N ALA A 101 -6.31 -10.28 -4.41
CA ALA A 101 -7.03 -9.11 -4.88
C ALA A 101 -7.91 -9.46 -6.08
N ASN A 102 -9.13 -9.93 -5.81
CA ASN A 102 -10.13 -10.30 -6.83
C ASN A 102 -11.56 -10.19 -6.27
N ALA A 103 -12.55 -10.42 -7.12
CA ALA A 103 -13.95 -10.26 -6.76
C ALA A 103 -14.42 -11.16 -5.59
N ASP A 104 -13.79 -12.31 -5.41
CA ASP A 104 -14.25 -13.35 -4.47
C ASP A 104 -13.55 -13.28 -3.11
N VAL A 105 -12.35 -12.66 -3.02
CA VAL A 105 -11.49 -12.73 -1.84
C VAL A 105 -11.33 -11.37 -1.19
N LEU A 106 -10.36 -10.56 -1.64
CA LEU A 106 -10.07 -9.25 -1.07
C LEU A 106 -10.20 -8.16 -2.16
N HIS A 107 -10.51 -6.96 -1.75
CA HIS A 107 -10.56 -5.80 -2.67
C HIS A 107 -9.16 -5.38 -3.09
N SER A 108 -8.19 -5.48 -2.18
CA SER A 108 -6.83 -4.99 -2.38
C SER A 108 -5.82 -5.79 -1.58
N VAL A 109 -4.57 -5.70 -1.98
CA VAL A 109 -3.41 -6.12 -1.20
C VAL A 109 -2.29 -5.09 -1.28
N THR A 110 -1.34 -5.18 -0.36
CA THR A 110 -0.15 -4.31 -0.29
C THR A 110 0.73 -4.45 -1.54
N ASN A 111 1.13 -3.31 -2.13
CA ASN A 111 1.99 -3.27 -3.32
C ASN A 111 3.47 -3.10 -2.94
N TYR A 112 4.08 -4.14 -2.39
CA TYR A 112 5.50 -4.14 -2.04
C TYR A 112 6.44 -4.00 -3.24
N GLU A 113 6.02 -4.43 -4.43
CA GLU A 113 6.81 -4.24 -5.66
C GLU A 113 6.95 -2.77 -6.01
N LEU A 114 5.85 -2.00 -5.97
CA LEU A 114 5.90 -0.56 -6.19
C LEU A 114 6.66 0.16 -5.07
N HIS A 115 6.46 -0.24 -3.81
CA HIS A 115 7.22 0.29 -2.67
C HIS A 115 8.73 0.18 -2.94
N LYS A 116 9.21 -1.01 -3.36
CA LYS A 116 10.63 -1.19 -3.69
C LYS A 116 11.06 -0.27 -4.84
N GLY A 117 10.31 -0.23 -5.93
CA GLY A 117 10.61 0.61 -7.09
C GLY A 117 10.70 2.10 -6.73
N LEU A 118 9.78 2.59 -5.88
CA LEU A 118 9.73 4.00 -5.49
C LEU A 118 11.02 4.46 -4.79
N TYR A 119 11.52 3.75 -3.80
CA TYR A 119 12.73 4.21 -3.12
C TYR A 119 14.01 3.88 -3.91
N SER A 120 14.12 2.68 -4.51
CA SER A 120 15.35 2.32 -5.24
C SER A 120 15.48 3.11 -6.55
N GLY A 121 14.40 3.30 -7.29
CA GLY A 121 14.41 4.11 -8.51
C GLY A 121 14.85 5.56 -8.29
N HIS A 122 14.54 6.13 -7.12
CA HIS A 122 15.07 7.46 -6.75
C HIS A 122 16.53 7.42 -6.31
N ASN A 123 16.91 6.46 -5.46
CA ASN A 123 18.28 6.34 -4.96
C ASN A 123 19.29 6.04 -6.07
N ASP A 124 18.90 5.24 -7.06
CA ASP A 124 19.73 4.83 -8.18
C ASP A 124 19.58 5.76 -9.40
N HIS A 125 18.79 6.82 -9.27
CA HIS A 125 18.40 7.71 -10.38
C HIS A 125 17.93 6.92 -11.61
N ASN A 126 17.01 5.97 -11.40
CA ASN A 126 16.56 5.04 -12.43
C ASN A 126 15.02 4.90 -12.45
N TYR A 127 14.36 5.82 -13.10
CA TYR A 127 12.90 5.76 -13.25
C TYR A 127 12.40 4.60 -14.12
N PHE A 128 13.27 3.92 -14.87
CA PHE A 128 12.88 2.69 -15.58
C PHE A 128 12.37 1.61 -14.64
N GLU A 129 12.89 1.55 -13.41
CA GLU A 129 12.44 0.56 -12.42
C GLU A 129 10.97 0.79 -12.03
N ILE A 130 10.59 2.05 -11.77
CA ILE A 130 9.21 2.42 -11.42
C ILE A 130 8.29 2.19 -12.62
N ALA A 131 8.67 2.73 -13.78
CA ALA A 131 7.88 2.64 -15.01
C ALA A 131 7.67 1.18 -15.45
N HIS A 132 8.71 0.32 -15.33
CA HIS A 132 8.59 -1.09 -15.63
C HIS A 132 7.59 -1.78 -14.68
N THR A 133 7.67 -1.50 -13.38
CA THR A 133 6.73 -2.05 -12.39
C THR A 133 5.30 -1.65 -12.73
N ILE A 134 5.05 -0.37 -13.00
CA ILE A 134 3.71 0.13 -13.30
C ILE A 134 3.18 -0.42 -14.62
N ARG A 135 3.99 -0.46 -15.68
CA ARG A 135 3.58 -1.08 -16.95
C ARG A 135 3.21 -2.55 -16.77
N ARG A 136 4.05 -3.32 -16.09
CA ARG A 136 3.78 -4.73 -15.83
C ARG A 136 2.49 -4.91 -15.03
N GLN A 137 2.21 -4.04 -14.06
CA GLN A 137 1.03 -4.14 -13.20
C GLN A 137 -0.25 -3.61 -13.86
N PHE A 138 -0.22 -2.45 -14.53
CA PHE A 138 -1.40 -1.68 -14.86
C PHE A 138 -1.52 -1.22 -16.32
N ASP A 139 -0.63 -1.63 -17.22
CA ASP A 139 -0.76 -1.28 -18.64
C ASP A 139 -2.11 -1.71 -19.20
N GLU A 140 -2.74 -0.84 -19.99
CA GLU A 140 -4.05 -1.09 -20.59
C GLU A 140 -4.08 -2.33 -21.48
N ASN A 141 -2.94 -2.67 -22.13
CA ASN A 141 -2.85 -3.72 -23.12
C ASN A 141 -2.34 -5.06 -22.59
N GLY A 142 -2.00 -5.16 -21.30
CA GLY A 142 -1.47 -6.40 -20.77
C GLY A 142 -1.00 -6.37 -19.32
N GLY A 143 -1.34 -5.34 -18.57
CA GLY A 143 -1.01 -5.27 -17.14
C GLY A 143 -1.65 -6.42 -16.37
N ILE A 144 -0.84 -7.16 -15.60
CA ILE A 144 -1.28 -8.37 -14.88
C ILE A 144 -2.30 -8.08 -13.77
N TYR A 145 -2.35 -6.84 -13.29
CA TYR A 145 -3.31 -6.37 -12.27
C TYR A 145 -4.26 -5.30 -12.81
N ARG A 146 -4.42 -5.22 -14.14
CA ARG A 146 -5.37 -4.30 -14.76
C ARG A 146 -6.78 -4.50 -14.18
N GLY A 147 -7.44 -3.39 -13.85
CA GLY A 147 -8.76 -3.39 -13.22
C GLY A 147 -8.76 -3.75 -11.73
N ARG A 148 -7.60 -3.99 -11.13
CA ARG A 148 -7.44 -4.15 -9.69
C ARG A 148 -6.89 -2.88 -9.06
N VAL A 149 -7.22 -2.67 -7.80
CA VAL A 149 -6.72 -1.55 -7.02
C VAL A 149 -5.80 -2.10 -5.94
N LEU A 150 -4.51 -1.76 -5.99
CA LEU A 150 -3.53 -2.18 -4.99
C LEU A 150 -3.28 -1.07 -3.98
N TYR A 151 -3.07 -1.46 -2.72
CA TYR A 151 -2.71 -0.56 -1.63
C TYR A 151 -1.21 -0.22 -1.71
N SER A 152 -0.91 1.02 -2.10
CA SER A 152 0.44 1.50 -2.36
C SER A 152 0.94 2.38 -1.23
N PHE A 153 2.22 2.25 -0.90
CA PHE A 153 2.86 2.97 0.21
C PHE A 153 4.34 3.21 -0.09
N VAL A 154 4.93 4.16 0.60
CA VAL A 154 6.39 4.43 0.55
C VAL A 154 7.10 3.94 1.79
N ASP A 155 6.40 3.88 2.91
CA ASP A 155 6.80 3.25 4.15
C ASP A 155 5.58 2.78 4.94
N ASN A 156 5.81 1.96 5.96
CA ASN A 156 4.81 1.48 6.89
C ASN A 156 5.47 1.10 8.24
N HIS A 157 4.72 0.44 9.10
CA HIS A 157 5.18 0.02 10.45
C HIS A 157 6.20 -1.13 10.45
N ASP A 158 6.49 -1.76 9.30
CA ASP A 158 7.39 -2.93 9.16
C ASP A 158 8.64 -2.67 8.33
N VAL A 159 8.68 -1.54 7.61
CA VAL A 159 9.83 -1.15 6.79
C VAL A 159 10.38 0.20 7.23
N ASP A 160 11.65 0.44 6.90
CA ASP A 160 12.31 1.71 7.20
C ASP A 160 11.51 2.90 6.67
N ARG A 161 11.46 3.98 7.45
CA ARG A 161 10.84 5.24 7.06
C ARG A 161 11.42 5.75 5.75
N ILE A 162 10.56 6.29 4.88
CA ILE A 162 11.01 6.77 3.56
C ILE A 162 12.07 7.85 3.67
N TYR A 163 11.96 8.75 4.64
CA TYR A 163 12.99 9.75 4.91
C TYR A 163 14.35 9.12 5.17
N SER A 164 14.42 8.06 6.00
CA SER A 164 15.66 7.34 6.29
C SER A 164 16.18 6.52 5.09
N LYS A 165 15.28 6.08 4.22
CA LYS A 165 15.58 5.20 3.10
C LYS A 165 16.13 5.93 1.88
N LEU A 166 15.69 7.17 1.65
CA LEU A 166 16.17 8.00 0.54
C LEU A 166 17.57 8.56 0.83
N ASN A 167 18.47 8.43 -0.14
CA ASN A 167 19.81 9.02 -0.11
C ASN A 167 19.72 10.55 -0.19
N ASP A 168 18.91 11.07 -1.11
CA ASP A 168 18.64 12.50 -1.26
C ASP A 168 17.22 12.84 -0.78
N LYS A 169 17.13 13.68 0.24
CA LYS A 169 15.84 14.08 0.84
C LYS A 169 14.98 14.97 -0.07
N ARG A 170 15.58 15.58 -1.09
CA ARG A 170 14.86 16.34 -2.13
C ARG A 170 13.91 15.42 -2.92
N HIS A 171 14.21 14.11 -2.97
CA HIS A 171 13.36 13.13 -3.64
C HIS A 171 12.05 12.80 -2.89
N LEU A 172 11.84 13.28 -1.67
CA LEU A 172 10.55 13.06 -0.97
C LEU A 172 9.36 13.58 -1.76
N ARG A 173 9.44 14.80 -2.33
CA ARG A 173 8.34 15.35 -3.12
C ARG A 173 8.04 14.51 -4.37
N PRO A 174 8.98 14.20 -5.27
CA PRO A 174 8.70 13.35 -6.42
C PRO A 174 8.25 11.92 -6.03
N VAL A 175 8.76 11.32 -4.95
CA VAL A 175 8.30 10.02 -4.45
C VAL A 175 6.81 10.08 -4.08
N TYR A 176 6.39 11.09 -3.33
CA TYR A 176 4.99 11.25 -2.94
C TYR A 176 4.11 11.68 -4.11
N THR A 177 4.62 12.51 -5.05
CA THR A 177 3.89 12.79 -6.30
C THR A 177 3.54 11.49 -7.00
N LEU A 178 4.51 10.58 -7.16
CA LEU A 178 4.28 9.27 -7.78
C LEU A 178 3.31 8.42 -6.96
N LEU A 179 3.46 8.35 -5.64
CA LEU A 179 2.54 7.59 -4.79
C LEU A 179 1.08 8.01 -4.98
N TYR A 180 0.82 9.33 -5.00
CA TYR A 180 -0.55 9.86 -5.07
C TYR A 180 -1.14 9.87 -6.47
N THR A 181 -0.32 9.80 -7.52
CA THR A 181 -0.78 9.95 -8.92
C THR A 181 -0.73 8.66 -9.73
N LEU A 182 0.11 7.69 -9.37
CA LEU A 182 0.11 6.36 -9.97
C LEU A 182 -1.16 5.56 -9.63
N PRO A 183 -1.50 4.52 -10.43
CA PRO A 183 -2.62 3.63 -10.11
C PRO A 183 -2.47 2.97 -8.74
N GLY A 184 -3.58 2.84 -8.01
CA GLY A 184 -3.63 2.24 -6.68
C GLY A 184 -4.24 3.16 -5.63
N VAL A 185 -4.31 2.72 -4.38
CA VAL A 185 -4.73 3.52 -3.22
C VAL A 185 -3.48 3.98 -2.48
N PRO A 186 -3.15 5.27 -2.47
CA PRO A 186 -2.00 5.77 -1.72
C PRO A 186 -2.26 5.68 -0.21
N SER A 187 -1.25 5.24 0.52
CA SER A 187 -1.24 5.20 1.97
C SER A 187 -0.09 6.03 2.52
N LEU A 188 -0.40 6.86 3.47
CA LEU A 188 0.55 7.66 4.25
C LEU A 188 0.66 7.06 5.65
N TYR A 189 1.88 6.71 6.05
CA TYR A 189 2.14 6.25 7.41
C TYR A 189 2.41 7.46 8.31
N TYR A 190 1.82 7.46 9.51
CA TYR A 190 1.88 8.59 10.43
C TYR A 190 3.32 9.03 10.73
N GLY A 191 3.55 10.32 10.77
CA GLY A 191 4.86 10.93 10.98
C GLY A 191 5.70 11.11 9.72
N SER A 192 5.40 10.38 8.65
CA SER A 192 6.14 10.50 7.38
C SER A 192 5.87 11.83 6.68
N GLU A 193 4.73 12.47 6.97
CA GLU A 193 4.38 13.83 6.53
C GLU A 193 5.30 14.92 7.10
N TRP A 194 5.98 14.63 8.18
CA TRP A 194 7.00 15.53 8.76
C TRP A 194 8.43 15.06 8.46
N GLY A 195 8.59 13.93 7.77
CA GLY A 195 9.89 13.37 7.41
C GLY A 195 10.60 12.73 8.60
N ILE A 196 9.90 12.06 9.50
CA ILE A 196 10.55 11.40 10.65
C ILE A 196 11.49 10.30 10.20
N GLU A 197 12.55 10.11 10.96
CA GLU A 197 13.52 9.03 10.76
C GLU A 197 13.06 7.73 11.43
N GLY A 198 13.56 6.61 10.93
CA GLY A 198 13.38 5.29 11.53
C GLY A 198 13.93 4.19 10.64
N ARG A 199 14.81 3.36 11.23
CA ARG A 199 15.34 2.16 10.58
C ARG A 199 15.10 0.96 11.47
N LYS A 200 14.67 -0.14 10.89
CA LYS A 200 14.43 -1.38 11.65
C LYS A 200 15.70 -1.91 12.32
N ALA A 201 16.85 -1.66 11.71
CA ALA A 201 18.16 -2.02 12.27
C ALA A 201 18.52 -1.27 13.56
N ASP A 202 17.91 -0.09 13.81
CA ASP A 202 18.25 0.79 14.95
C ASP A 202 17.50 0.45 16.25
N GLY A 203 16.67 -0.57 16.25
CA GLY A 203 15.93 -0.96 17.46
C GLY A 203 14.65 -1.77 17.18
N GLY A 204 14.54 -2.35 15.98
CA GLY A 204 13.39 -3.16 15.59
C GLY A 204 12.12 -2.32 15.36
N ASP A 205 10.98 -2.90 15.70
CA ASP A 205 9.68 -2.25 15.51
C ASP A 205 9.49 -0.93 16.27
N PRO A 206 9.97 -0.76 17.52
CA PRO A 206 9.88 0.53 18.21
C PRO A 206 10.51 1.70 17.46
N ALA A 207 11.60 1.47 16.72
CA ALA A 207 12.25 2.51 15.92
C ALA A 207 11.36 3.00 14.75
N LEU A 208 10.43 2.17 14.28
CA LEU A 208 9.50 2.48 13.21
C LEU A 208 8.16 3.05 13.72
N ARG A 209 7.84 2.85 15.01
CA ARG A 209 6.54 3.15 15.63
C ARG A 209 6.68 4.08 16.83
N PRO A 210 7.36 5.25 16.70
CA PRO A 210 7.57 6.15 17.82
C PRO A 210 6.24 6.76 18.28
N HIS A 211 6.16 7.06 19.58
CA HIS A 211 5.15 7.98 20.08
C HIS A 211 5.45 9.39 19.54
N LEU A 212 4.45 10.04 18.96
CA LEU A 212 4.57 11.39 18.44
C LEU A 212 3.63 12.36 19.19
N VAL A 213 4.09 13.57 19.40
CA VAL A 213 3.29 14.68 19.91
C VAL A 213 3.04 15.64 18.74
N LEU A 214 1.78 15.82 18.36
CA LEU A 214 1.39 16.57 17.16
C LEU A 214 1.98 17.98 17.14
N GLU A 215 1.86 18.70 18.25
CA GLU A 215 2.34 20.08 18.37
C GLU A 215 3.86 20.19 18.19
N GLU A 216 4.62 19.20 18.64
CA GLU A 216 6.07 19.16 18.44
C GLU A 216 6.42 18.90 16.97
N MET A 217 5.69 18.00 16.31
CA MET A 217 5.90 17.69 14.89
C MET A 217 5.56 18.86 13.99
N GLU A 218 4.49 19.59 14.27
CA GLU A 218 4.09 20.79 13.53
C GLU A 218 5.10 21.94 13.68
N GLN A 219 5.67 22.09 14.87
CA GLN A 219 6.65 23.16 15.14
C GLN A 219 8.05 22.85 14.63
N HIS A 220 8.42 21.57 14.60
CA HIS A 220 9.79 21.12 14.28
C HIS A 220 9.82 19.96 13.27
N PRO A 221 9.19 20.10 12.09
CA PRO A 221 9.25 19.05 11.07
C PRO A 221 10.66 18.93 10.49
N ASN A 222 11.11 17.70 10.20
CA ASN A 222 12.39 17.49 9.50
C ASN A 222 12.33 18.03 8.06
N VAL A 223 11.12 18.07 7.48
CA VAL A 223 10.90 18.57 6.11
C VAL A 223 9.77 19.59 6.11
N PRO A 224 10.08 20.87 6.33
CA PRO A 224 9.08 21.94 6.30
C PRO A 224 8.31 21.97 4.96
N GLY A 225 6.98 22.15 5.05
CA GLY A 225 6.10 22.22 3.89
C GLY A 225 5.80 20.88 3.21
N LEU A 226 6.23 19.75 3.79
CA LEU A 226 5.89 18.42 3.24
C LEU A 226 4.44 18.04 3.55
N ALA A 227 3.98 18.28 4.77
CA ALA A 227 2.60 17.98 5.17
C ALA A 227 1.58 18.73 4.32
N GLU A 228 1.82 20.02 4.06
CA GLU A 228 1.00 20.85 3.19
C GLU A 228 1.02 20.34 1.76
N TYR A 229 2.18 19.92 1.27
CA TYR A 229 2.30 19.32 -0.06
C TYR A 229 1.52 18.01 -0.19
N LEU A 230 1.57 17.14 0.81
CA LEU A 230 0.80 15.89 0.83
C LEU A 230 -0.71 16.15 0.93
N THR A 231 -1.10 17.16 1.69
CA THR A 231 -2.49 17.62 1.75
C THR A 231 -2.96 18.08 0.36
N PHE A 232 -2.14 18.87 -0.34
CA PHE A 232 -2.43 19.30 -1.71
C PHE A 232 -2.60 18.10 -2.65
N LEU A 233 -1.70 17.12 -2.63
CA LEU A 233 -1.80 15.91 -3.46
C LEU A 233 -3.07 15.10 -3.13
N GLY A 234 -3.43 15.00 -1.86
CA GLY A 234 -4.67 14.35 -1.41
C GLY A 234 -5.92 15.09 -1.91
N MET A 235 -5.90 16.42 -1.86
CA MET A 235 -7.00 17.25 -2.40
C MET A 235 -7.12 17.09 -3.92
N CYS A 236 -6.02 17.13 -4.67
CA CYS A 236 -6.02 16.87 -6.10
C CYS A 236 -6.65 15.50 -6.42
N ARG A 237 -6.28 14.47 -5.66
CA ARG A 237 -6.83 13.13 -5.88
C ARG A 237 -8.34 13.05 -5.57
N LYS A 238 -8.82 13.83 -4.61
CA LYS A 238 -10.25 13.92 -4.27
C LYS A 238 -11.03 14.74 -5.30
N GLU A 239 -10.46 15.84 -5.78
CA GLU A 239 -11.09 16.75 -6.73
C GLU A 239 -11.11 16.20 -8.16
N TYR A 240 -10.04 15.47 -8.54
CA TYR A 240 -9.89 14.93 -9.88
C TYR A 240 -10.00 13.40 -9.90
N PRO A 241 -11.20 12.82 -10.12
CA PRO A 241 -11.41 11.36 -10.14
C PRO A 241 -10.52 10.62 -11.13
N VAL A 242 -10.03 11.30 -12.18
CA VAL A 242 -9.08 10.75 -13.14
C VAL A 242 -7.78 10.24 -12.48
N LEU A 243 -7.35 10.82 -11.36
CA LEU A 243 -6.19 10.34 -10.60
C LEU A 243 -6.47 9.02 -9.86
N ALA A 244 -7.72 8.78 -9.47
CA ALA A 244 -8.12 7.54 -8.79
C ALA A 244 -8.47 6.43 -9.80
N GLU A 245 -9.25 6.76 -10.83
CA GLU A 245 -9.93 5.80 -11.70
C GLU A 245 -9.37 5.75 -13.11
N GLY A 246 -8.64 6.80 -13.56
CA GLY A 246 -8.15 6.92 -14.93
C GLY A 246 -7.12 5.85 -15.29
N ALA A 247 -7.08 5.50 -16.57
CA ALA A 247 -6.07 4.62 -17.12
C ALA A 247 -4.67 5.27 -17.05
N TYR A 248 -3.67 4.43 -16.94
CA TYR A 248 -2.27 4.87 -16.96
C TYR A 248 -1.70 4.80 -18.37
N ARG A 249 -1.02 5.86 -18.80
CA ARG A 249 -0.27 5.89 -20.07
C ARG A 249 1.08 6.55 -19.87
N GLU A 250 2.15 5.82 -20.16
CA GLU A 250 3.51 6.39 -20.21
C GLU A 250 3.62 7.36 -21.38
N LEU A 251 4.22 8.51 -21.14
CA LEU A 251 4.42 9.54 -22.16
C LEU A 251 5.89 9.77 -22.48
N MET A 252 6.76 9.80 -21.45
CA MET A 252 8.18 10.00 -21.62
C MET A 252 8.95 9.36 -20.47
N LEU A 253 10.07 8.74 -20.77
CA LEU A 253 10.88 8.05 -19.79
C LEU A 253 12.37 8.15 -20.13
N THR A 254 13.15 8.59 -19.16
CA THR A 254 14.61 8.50 -19.11
C THR A 254 15.01 7.94 -17.74
N ASN A 255 16.30 7.81 -17.48
CA ASN A 255 16.76 7.42 -16.14
C ASN A 255 16.30 8.42 -15.07
N ARG A 256 16.29 9.72 -15.39
CA ARG A 256 16.11 10.81 -14.43
C ARG A 256 14.81 11.58 -14.57
N GLN A 257 14.11 11.44 -15.68
CA GLN A 257 12.84 12.11 -15.93
C GLN A 257 11.78 11.08 -16.31
N TYR A 258 10.60 11.27 -15.77
CA TYR A 258 9.47 10.40 -16.03
C TYR A 258 8.20 11.22 -16.15
N ALA A 259 7.48 11.03 -17.26
CA ALA A 259 6.17 11.64 -17.48
C ALA A 259 5.16 10.59 -17.91
N PHE A 260 3.97 10.67 -17.35
CA PHE A 260 2.84 9.82 -17.68
C PHE A 260 1.53 10.59 -17.57
N ALA A 261 0.48 10.04 -18.14
CA ALA A 261 -0.87 10.54 -18.00
C ALA A 261 -1.76 9.58 -17.23
N ARG A 262 -2.72 10.14 -16.50
CA ARG A 262 -3.93 9.48 -16.06
C ARG A 262 -5.07 9.98 -16.93
N ILE A 263 -5.84 9.07 -17.52
CA ILE A 263 -6.83 9.39 -18.53
C ILE A 263 -8.15 8.71 -18.18
N LYS A 264 -9.23 9.50 -18.17
CA LYS A 264 -10.60 8.99 -18.02
C LYS A 264 -11.53 9.81 -18.88
N ASP A 265 -12.22 9.18 -19.81
CA ASP A 265 -13.11 9.82 -20.77
C ASP A 265 -12.40 10.95 -21.58
N GLN A 266 -12.78 12.20 -21.36
CA GLN A 266 -12.17 13.38 -21.98
C GLN A 266 -11.21 14.13 -21.04
N ASP A 267 -11.01 13.61 -19.82
CA ASP A 267 -10.13 14.22 -18.83
C ASP A 267 -8.76 13.53 -18.82
N ALA A 268 -7.71 14.33 -18.76
CA ALA A 268 -6.35 13.84 -18.58
C ALA A 268 -5.55 14.74 -17.63
N ILE A 269 -4.79 14.10 -16.76
CA ILE A 269 -3.77 14.79 -15.96
C ILE A 269 -2.42 14.22 -16.37
N ILE A 270 -1.50 15.12 -16.74
CA ILE A 270 -0.12 14.78 -17.04
C ILE A 270 0.73 15.02 -15.80
N ILE A 271 1.48 14.03 -15.40
CA ILE A 271 2.39 14.10 -14.28
C ILE A 271 3.81 13.99 -14.83
N ALA A 272 4.70 14.90 -14.40
CA ALA A 272 6.10 14.86 -14.74
C ALA A 272 6.95 15.01 -13.49
N VAL A 273 7.95 14.13 -13.33
CA VAL A 273 8.89 14.14 -12.22
C VAL A 273 10.32 14.09 -12.73
N ASN A 274 11.21 14.75 -11.98
CA ASN A 274 12.64 14.81 -12.24
C ASN A 274 13.42 14.46 -10.96
N ASN A 275 14.31 13.48 -11.03
CA ASN A 275 15.21 13.14 -9.93
C ASN A 275 16.66 13.52 -10.23
N ASP A 276 16.90 14.38 -11.22
CA ASP A 276 18.20 14.99 -11.49
C ASP A 276 18.46 16.16 -10.54
N GLU A 277 19.71 16.49 -10.35
CA GLU A 277 20.13 17.71 -9.62
C GLU A 277 19.85 18.98 -10.43
N ASN A 278 19.76 18.86 -11.75
CA ASN A 278 19.58 19.97 -12.67
C ASN A 278 18.13 20.02 -13.17
N PRO A 279 17.61 21.22 -13.49
CA PRO A 279 16.37 21.36 -14.23
C PRO A 279 16.47 20.68 -15.61
N ALA A 280 15.36 20.13 -16.08
CA ALA A 280 15.26 19.52 -17.40
C ALA A 280 14.05 20.06 -18.18
N GLU A 281 14.23 20.30 -19.45
CA GLU A 281 13.12 20.54 -20.39
C GLU A 281 12.56 19.20 -20.86
N LEU A 282 11.25 19.04 -20.79
CA LEU A 282 10.57 17.82 -21.16
C LEU A 282 9.62 18.08 -22.34
N TYR A 283 9.79 17.32 -23.41
CA TYR A 283 8.87 17.28 -24.54
C TYR A 283 7.93 16.09 -24.35
N VAL A 284 6.71 16.37 -23.92
CA VAL A 284 5.73 15.33 -23.56
C VAL A 284 4.60 15.32 -24.57
N PRO A 285 4.29 14.20 -25.23
CA PRO A 285 3.16 14.12 -26.13
C PRO A 285 1.86 14.28 -25.35
N VAL A 286 0.94 15.09 -25.88
CA VAL A 286 -0.36 15.32 -25.27
C VAL A 286 -1.27 14.13 -25.56
N PRO A 287 -1.85 13.47 -24.54
CA PRO A 287 -2.61 12.24 -24.71
C PRO A 287 -4.00 12.43 -25.28
N LEU A 288 -4.56 13.63 -25.19
CA LEU A 288 -5.88 14.03 -25.71
C LEU A 288 -5.78 15.34 -26.47
N GLN A 289 -6.72 15.60 -27.38
CA GLN A 289 -6.89 16.94 -27.96
C GLN A 289 -7.43 17.87 -26.88
N ALA A 290 -6.71 18.93 -26.61
CA ALA A 290 -7.10 19.96 -25.65
C ALA A 290 -6.70 21.33 -26.16
N ASP A 291 -7.56 22.32 -25.93
CA ASP A 291 -7.31 23.71 -26.31
C ASP A 291 -6.48 24.45 -25.26
N GLU A 292 -6.49 23.97 -24.03
CA GLU A 292 -5.81 24.60 -22.90
C GLU A 292 -5.31 23.55 -21.88
N PHE A 293 -4.18 23.84 -21.21
CA PHE A 293 -3.64 23.10 -20.08
C PHE A 293 -3.56 24.01 -18.86
N VAL A 294 -4.03 23.50 -17.73
CA VAL A 294 -3.94 24.18 -16.44
C VAL A 294 -2.84 23.54 -15.63
N ASN A 295 -1.95 24.36 -15.08
CA ASN A 295 -0.95 23.89 -14.12
C ASN A 295 -1.61 23.81 -12.73
N LEU A 296 -1.57 22.63 -12.13
CA LEU A 296 -2.12 22.33 -10.81
C LEU A 296 -1.11 22.61 -9.71
#